data_814ebf64dc71e24d61a1fc3f59c20a56
#
_entry.id   814ebf64dc71e24d61a1fc3f59c20a56
#
_cell.length_a   1.000
_cell.length_b   1.000
_cell.length_c   1.000
_cell.angle_alpha   90.00
_cell.angle_beta   90.00
_cell.angle_gamma   90.00
#
_symmetry.space_group_name_H-M   'P 1'
#
loop_
_entity.id
_entity.type
_entity.pdbx_description
1 polymer ?
#
loop_
_entity_poly.entity_id
_entity_poly.type
_entity_poly.pdbx_seq_one_letter_code
_entity_poly.pdbx_strand_id
1 'polypeptide(L)'
;MRSGAGALDVTVRWVHSADLVDIAPLLRGGEALLTNGVGLVSVDVAGRRRYVRSLAEIGIAALLFEVGRTFPSVPEEMVDEACDTGLTVVELKPALRFTEVAETVNSELIDRSVVRLRHADETSRALSVALAKGASLAELLAQVAASLGTWAQLLDRAGRTVAEAGRMHPGDGPSADAPVLVDGVAWGRLVIGTAGAPELLGEAVLDRAPTVLGLCLIREHKDLAGALRTQQILLEQLVGNRSVAKGVLQARMQTAGLAVAGHEYVCIAVDTHRVRSAEGMVDAAIRQCGHGIFGVVAGRLCALVTRPRDESSRNLAEDVRRAVDGAMRGQRQACVAVGRVVRDVADLPRAMTDTYGTLSLGQDLHLFEPVIGVQELSLQRLLNGFGDREVLRQFVDDQIGVLLEADSDKGGHLIHTLEVLISCNGSKAEAAKRLHLRRQSLYYRLERIERLTGADLGDPQHLLPITVALTVHKMLSPA
;
A
#
# COMPACT_ATOMS: atom_id res chain seq x y z
N MET A 1 -15.02 -11.61 -26.37
CA MET A 1 -13.98 -11.01 -25.55
C MET A 1 -12.65 -11.22 -26.25
N ARG A 2 -11.90 -10.16 -26.54
CA ARG A 2 -10.65 -10.21 -27.34
C ARG A 2 -9.40 -9.86 -26.54
N SER A 3 -9.54 -9.08 -25.46
CA SER A 3 -8.44 -8.77 -24.53
C SER A 3 -8.98 -8.62 -23.11
N GLY A 4 -8.13 -8.76 -22.11
CA GLY A 4 -8.47 -8.51 -20.71
C GLY A 4 -9.26 -9.62 -20.01
N ALA A 5 -8.99 -10.90 -20.26
CA ALA A 5 -9.69 -12.05 -19.63
C ALA A 5 -9.67 -12.08 -18.09
N GLY A 6 -8.88 -11.22 -17.43
CA GLY A 6 -8.87 -11.04 -15.97
C GLY A 6 -9.72 -9.89 -15.44
N ALA A 7 -10.39 -9.11 -16.31
CA ALA A 7 -11.06 -7.86 -15.93
C ALA A 7 -12.60 -7.92 -16.04
N LEU A 8 -13.21 -9.08 -15.76
CA LEU A 8 -14.68 -9.19 -15.69
C LEU A 8 -15.28 -8.56 -14.41
N ASP A 9 -14.45 -8.23 -13.44
CA ASP A 9 -14.85 -7.60 -12.17
C ASP A 9 -14.73 -6.06 -12.19
N VAL A 10 -14.71 -5.44 -13.40
CA VAL A 10 -14.66 -3.99 -13.50
C VAL A 10 -16.06 -3.42 -13.35
N THR A 11 -16.25 -2.53 -12.37
CA THR A 11 -17.52 -1.83 -12.15
C THR A 11 -17.77 -0.82 -13.25
N VAL A 12 -18.89 -0.96 -13.96
CA VAL A 12 -19.36 0.01 -14.97
C VAL A 12 -20.22 1.06 -14.27
N ARG A 13 -19.82 2.33 -14.39
CA ARG A 13 -20.54 3.46 -13.82
C ARG A 13 -21.68 3.98 -14.73
N TRP A 14 -21.46 3.94 -16.03
CA TRP A 14 -22.38 4.45 -17.06
C TRP A 14 -22.04 3.85 -18.42
N VAL A 15 -23.05 3.75 -19.29
CA VAL A 15 -22.85 3.32 -20.68
C VAL A 15 -23.05 4.51 -21.60
N HIS A 16 -22.00 4.85 -22.36
CA HIS A 16 -22.03 5.83 -23.44
C HIS A 16 -22.03 5.18 -24.80
N SER A 17 -22.69 5.80 -25.79
CA SER A 17 -22.59 5.44 -27.21
C SER A 17 -22.01 6.61 -27.97
N ALA A 18 -20.86 6.42 -28.62
CA ALA A 18 -20.23 7.43 -29.45
C ALA A 18 -19.30 6.81 -30.50
N ASP A 19 -19.26 7.47 -31.67
CA ASP A 19 -18.39 7.12 -32.80
C ASP A 19 -17.32 8.20 -33.07
N LEU A 20 -17.08 9.09 -32.09
CA LEU A 20 -16.07 10.14 -32.16
C LEU A 20 -14.69 9.56 -31.92
N VAL A 21 -13.70 9.92 -32.77
CA VAL A 21 -12.29 9.52 -32.60
C VAL A 21 -11.67 10.19 -31.37
N ASP A 22 -12.04 11.44 -31.10
CA ASP A 22 -11.56 12.20 -29.94
C ASP A 22 -12.63 12.28 -28.84
N ILE A 23 -13.09 11.12 -28.38
CA ILE A 23 -14.09 11.02 -27.31
C ILE A 23 -13.50 11.10 -25.92
N ALA A 24 -12.21 10.72 -25.74
CA ALA A 24 -11.55 10.60 -24.45
C ALA A 24 -11.72 11.84 -23.55
N PRO A 25 -11.56 13.10 -23.99
CA PRO A 25 -11.75 14.28 -23.15
C PRO A 25 -13.17 14.48 -22.61
N LEU A 26 -14.17 13.81 -23.20
CA LEU A 26 -15.57 13.90 -22.81
C LEU A 26 -15.97 12.84 -21.75
N LEU A 27 -15.09 11.86 -21.51
CA LEU A 27 -15.28 10.79 -20.54
C LEU A 27 -14.64 11.16 -19.18
N ARG A 28 -15.10 10.50 -18.12
CA ARG A 28 -14.64 10.75 -16.74
C ARG A 28 -13.97 9.54 -16.08
N GLY A 29 -13.88 8.40 -16.81
CA GLY A 29 -13.41 7.12 -16.29
C GLY A 29 -14.54 6.27 -15.68
N GLY A 30 -14.38 4.95 -15.75
CA GLY A 30 -15.37 3.96 -15.28
C GLY A 30 -16.60 3.78 -16.18
N GLU A 31 -16.66 4.41 -17.38
CA GLU A 31 -17.71 4.20 -18.35
C GLU A 31 -17.43 2.97 -19.22
N ALA A 32 -18.51 2.32 -19.72
CA ALA A 32 -18.43 1.43 -20.86
C ALA A 32 -18.80 2.22 -22.13
N LEU A 33 -17.92 2.19 -23.14
CA LEU A 33 -18.10 2.91 -24.39
C LEU A 33 -18.59 1.96 -25.49
N LEU A 34 -19.79 2.20 -26.02
CA LEU A 34 -20.37 1.54 -27.18
C LEU A 34 -19.97 2.28 -28.46
N THR A 35 -19.36 1.58 -29.42
CA THR A 35 -19.02 2.16 -30.72
C THR A 35 -19.20 1.13 -31.84
N ASN A 36 -19.59 1.58 -33.04
CA ASN A 36 -19.58 0.77 -34.26
C ASN A 36 -18.32 1.01 -35.10
N GLY A 37 -17.42 1.90 -34.63
CA GLY A 37 -16.15 2.19 -35.26
C GLY A 37 -16.24 3.05 -36.54
N VAL A 38 -17.38 3.62 -36.89
CA VAL A 38 -17.52 4.43 -38.15
C VAL A 38 -16.49 5.55 -38.18
N GLY A 39 -16.25 6.23 -37.08
CA GLY A 39 -15.22 7.27 -36.97
C GLY A 39 -13.80 6.75 -37.22
N LEU A 40 -13.54 5.46 -37.00
CA LEU A 40 -12.21 4.84 -37.11
C LEU A 40 -11.90 4.29 -38.50
N VAL A 41 -12.86 4.33 -39.45
CA VAL A 41 -12.67 3.80 -40.83
C VAL A 41 -11.57 4.54 -41.56
N SER A 42 -11.52 5.86 -41.46
CA SER A 42 -10.54 6.72 -42.13
C SER A 42 -9.24 6.92 -41.31
N VAL A 43 -9.16 6.33 -40.13
CA VAL A 43 -8.02 6.48 -39.21
C VAL A 43 -6.98 5.38 -39.52
N ASP A 44 -5.70 5.76 -39.57
CA ASP A 44 -4.60 4.83 -39.78
C ASP A 44 -4.36 3.93 -38.52
N VAL A 45 -3.49 2.92 -38.71
CA VAL A 45 -3.12 1.97 -37.63
C VAL A 45 -2.62 2.68 -36.38
N ALA A 46 -1.76 3.71 -36.56
CA ALA A 46 -1.20 4.47 -35.42
C ALA A 46 -2.28 5.28 -34.70
N GLY A 47 -3.23 5.83 -35.44
CA GLY A 47 -4.36 6.56 -34.88
C GLY A 47 -5.32 5.66 -34.10
N ARG A 48 -5.60 4.43 -34.58
CA ARG A 48 -6.43 3.46 -33.89
C ARG A 48 -5.76 2.98 -32.58
N ARG A 49 -4.43 2.78 -32.57
CA ARG A 49 -3.69 2.52 -31.33
C ARG A 49 -3.80 3.69 -30.34
N ARG A 50 -3.61 4.95 -30.81
CA ARG A 50 -3.78 6.13 -29.95
C ARG A 50 -5.19 6.24 -29.37
N TYR A 51 -6.22 5.92 -30.14
CA TYR A 51 -7.60 5.89 -29.66
C TYR A 51 -7.76 4.94 -28.47
N VAL A 52 -7.30 3.69 -28.57
CA VAL A 52 -7.37 2.72 -27.46
C VAL A 52 -6.57 3.19 -26.26
N ARG A 53 -5.36 3.72 -26.47
CA ARG A 53 -4.51 4.24 -25.39
C ARG A 53 -5.17 5.39 -24.65
N SER A 54 -5.75 6.35 -25.37
CA SER A 54 -6.43 7.50 -24.75
C SER A 54 -7.63 7.09 -23.90
N LEU A 55 -8.34 6.04 -24.30
CA LEU A 55 -9.45 5.48 -23.51
C LEU A 55 -8.95 4.76 -22.27
N ALA A 56 -7.85 4.03 -22.36
CA ALA A 56 -7.21 3.36 -21.23
C ALA A 56 -6.65 4.37 -20.21
N GLU A 57 -6.00 5.45 -20.68
CA GLU A 57 -5.45 6.52 -19.84
C GLU A 57 -6.53 7.24 -19.02
N ILE A 58 -7.73 7.41 -19.57
CA ILE A 58 -8.89 7.95 -18.83
C ILE A 58 -9.50 6.92 -17.88
N GLY A 59 -9.19 5.64 -18.07
CA GLY A 59 -9.66 4.58 -17.21
C GLY A 59 -11.12 4.20 -17.46
N ILE A 60 -11.55 4.08 -18.74
CA ILE A 60 -12.88 3.52 -19.03
C ILE A 60 -12.93 2.04 -18.60
N ALA A 61 -14.13 1.58 -18.21
CA ALA A 61 -14.33 0.21 -17.75
C ALA A 61 -14.19 -0.81 -18.90
N ALA A 62 -14.74 -0.51 -20.07
CA ALA A 62 -14.67 -1.38 -21.24
C ALA A 62 -14.99 -0.62 -22.55
N LEU A 63 -14.40 -1.10 -23.63
CA LEU A 63 -14.77 -0.74 -25.01
C LEU A 63 -15.63 -1.85 -25.60
N LEU A 64 -16.90 -1.55 -25.87
CA LEU A 64 -17.86 -2.44 -26.50
C LEU A 64 -17.94 -2.11 -27.99
N PHE A 65 -17.37 -2.93 -28.83
CA PHE A 65 -17.18 -2.67 -30.27
C PHE A 65 -18.13 -3.54 -31.10
N GLU A 66 -19.05 -2.90 -31.85
CA GLU A 66 -19.93 -3.60 -32.78
C GLU A 66 -19.17 -4.04 -34.02
N VAL A 67 -19.19 -5.34 -34.31
CA VAL A 67 -18.58 -5.93 -35.49
C VAL A 67 -19.63 -6.40 -36.49
N GLY A 68 -19.27 -6.51 -37.75
CA GLY A 68 -20.12 -7.04 -38.83
C GLY A 68 -20.78 -5.98 -39.72
N ARG A 69 -20.82 -4.71 -39.32
CA ARG A 69 -21.29 -3.60 -40.14
C ARG A 69 -20.12 -2.81 -40.74
N THR A 70 -19.37 -2.15 -39.91
CA THR A 70 -18.25 -1.27 -40.26
C THR A 70 -16.94 -2.04 -40.37
N PHE A 71 -16.70 -2.87 -39.37
CA PHE A 71 -15.54 -3.78 -39.31
C PHE A 71 -16.03 -5.22 -39.17
N PRO A 72 -15.38 -6.19 -39.88
CA PRO A 72 -15.75 -7.62 -39.72
C PRO A 72 -15.35 -8.19 -38.35
N SER A 73 -14.33 -7.62 -37.72
CA SER A 73 -13.84 -7.89 -36.38
C SER A 73 -13.17 -6.65 -35.81
N VAL A 74 -12.88 -6.60 -34.52
CA VAL A 74 -12.05 -5.53 -33.95
C VAL A 74 -10.67 -5.58 -34.64
N PRO A 75 -10.13 -4.47 -35.16
CA PRO A 75 -8.81 -4.43 -35.76
C PRO A 75 -7.71 -4.94 -34.83
N GLU A 76 -6.78 -5.76 -35.36
CA GLU A 76 -5.74 -6.42 -34.57
C GLU A 76 -4.90 -5.41 -33.79
N GLU A 77 -4.56 -4.28 -34.38
CA GLU A 77 -3.80 -3.20 -33.75
C GLU A 77 -4.50 -2.60 -32.52
N MET A 78 -5.84 -2.62 -32.49
CA MET A 78 -6.62 -2.18 -31.33
C MET A 78 -6.65 -3.24 -30.23
N VAL A 79 -6.69 -4.52 -30.62
CA VAL A 79 -6.62 -5.64 -29.67
C VAL A 79 -5.24 -5.70 -29.00
N ASP A 80 -4.16 -5.54 -29.79
CA ASP A 80 -2.79 -5.50 -29.27
C ASP A 80 -2.63 -4.38 -28.23
N GLU A 81 -3.02 -3.15 -28.62
CA GLU A 81 -2.92 -1.98 -27.74
C GLU A 81 -3.78 -2.13 -26.49
N ALA A 82 -4.94 -2.76 -26.60
CA ALA A 82 -5.80 -3.05 -25.46
C ALA A 82 -5.18 -4.10 -24.52
N CYS A 83 -4.45 -5.09 -25.05
CA CYS A 83 -3.67 -6.03 -24.25
C CYS A 83 -2.53 -5.33 -23.51
N ASP A 84 -1.80 -4.43 -24.19
CA ASP A 84 -0.67 -3.69 -23.63
C ASP A 84 -1.11 -2.71 -22.52
N THR A 85 -2.28 -2.11 -22.68
CA THR A 85 -2.84 -1.12 -21.74
C THR A 85 -3.77 -1.73 -20.68
N GLY A 86 -4.12 -3.01 -20.80
CA GLY A 86 -5.06 -3.68 -19.89
C GLY A 86 -6.54 -3.31 -20.10
N LEU A 87 -6.88 -2.60 -21.18
CA LEU A 87 -8.27 -2.23 -21.48
C LEU A 87 -9.08 -3.44 -21.92
N THR A 88 -10.26 -3.62 -21.31
CA THR A 88 -11.20 -4.66 -21.73
C THR A 88 -11.89 -4.27 -23.04
N VAL A 89 -11.76 -5.10 -24.08
CA VAL A 89 -12.46 -4.95 -25.36
C VAL A 89 -13.38 -6.13 -25.60
N VAL A 90 -14.66 -5.82 -25.87
CA VAL A 90 -15.72 -6.80 -26.10
C VAL A 90 -16.30 -6.60 -27.50
N GLU A 91 -16.27 -7.65 -28.33
CA GLU A 91 -16.98 -7.66 -29.60
C GLU A 91 -18.47 -7.87 -29.40
N LEU A 92 -19.29 -6.99 -29.95
CA LEU A 92 -20.74 -7.12 -30.01
C LEU A 92 -21.16 -7.57 -31.40
N LYS A 93 -21.98 -8.62 -31.48
CA LYS A 93 -22.54 -9.08 -32.77
C LYS A 93 -23.66 -8.13 -33.23
N PRO A 94 -23.84 -7.96 -34.57
CA PRO A 94 -24.79 -7.02 -35.11
C PRO A 94 -26.23 -7.54 -34.90
N ALA A 95 -26.87 -7.12 -33.85
CA ALA A 95 -28.30 -7.30 -33.61
C ALA A 95 -28.81 -6.44 -32.48
N LEU A 96 -27.91 -5.65 -31.86
CA LEU A 96 -28.26 -4.84 -30.69
C LEU A 96 -28.36 -3.36 -31.10
N ARG A 97 -29.47 -2.73 -30.77
CA ARG A 97 -29.56 -1.28 -30.86
C ARG A 97 -28.83 -0.66 -29.66
N PHE A 98 -27.82 0.15 -29.92
CA PHE A 98 -27.01 0.78 -28.88
C PHE A 98 -27.88 1.60 -27.88
N THR A 99 -28.91 2.24 -28.38
CA THR A 99 -29.86 2.96 -27.53
C THR A 99 -30.57 2.06 -26.56
N GLU A 100 -31.03 0.89 -26.99
CA GLU A 100 -31.72 -0.08 -26.15
C GLU A 100 -30.76 -0.67 -25.07
N VAL A 101 -29.52 -0.96 -25.46
CA VAL A 101 -28.49 -1.43 -24.51
C VAL A 101 -28.16 -0.35 -23.48
N ALA A 102 -27.89 0.88 -23.94
CA ALA A 102 -27.58 1.99 -23.05
C ALA A 102 -28.76 2.35 -22.13
N GLU A 103 -29.98 2.39 -22.65
CA GLU A 103 -31.18 2.63 -21.84
C GLU A 103 -31.39 1.54 -20.79
N THR A 104 -31.31 0.27 -21.17
CA THR A 104 -31.50 -0.85 -20.25
C THR A 104 -30.46 -0.84 -19.13
N VAL A 105 -29.17 -0.75 -19.49
CA VAL A 105 -28.10 -0.79 -18.48
C VAL A 105 -28.11 0.47 -17.62
N ASN A 106 -28.28 1.65 -18.19
CA ASN A 106 -28.29 2.90 -17.43
C ASN A 106 -29.53 3.00 -16.53
N SER A 107 -30.72 2.51 -16.98
CA SER A 107 -31.90 2.42 -16.11
C SER A 107 -31.66 1.50 -14.92
N GLU A 108 -31.07 0.32 -15.14
CA GLU A 108 -30.70 -0.63 -14.07
C GLU A 108 -29.73 0.01 -13.07
N LEU A 109 -28.70 0.73 -13.55
CA LEU A 109 -27.74 1.44 -12.70
C LEU A 109 -28.40 2.55 -11.87
N ILE A 110 -29.36 3.28 -12.46
CA ILE A 110 -30.12 4.31 -11.75
C ILE A 110 -31.03 3.67 -10.70
N ASP A 111 -31.76 2.62 -11.06
CA ASP A 111 -32.71 1.94 -10.15
C ASP A 111 -31.94 1.35 -8.94
N ARG A 112 -30.80 0.70 -9.17
CA ARG A 112 -29.93 0.23 -8.08
C ARG A 112 -29.45 1.36 -7.17
N SER A 113 -29.09 2.51 -7.76
CA SER A 113 -28.64 3.68 -6.99
C SER A 113 -29.77 4.27 -6.14
N VAL A 114 -30.98 4.36 -6.68
CA VAL A 114 -32.16 4.86 -5.95
C VAL A 114 -32.54 3.93 -4.81
N VAL A 115 -32.54 2.62 -5.03
CA VAL A 115 -32.79 1.61 -3.98
C VAL A 115 -31.77 1.70 -2.88
N ARG A 116 -30.47 1.79 -3.22
CA ARG A 116 -29.39 1.94 -2.24
C ARG A 116 -29.54 3.21 -1.41
N LEU A 117 -29.84 4.36 -2.04
CA LEU A 117 -30.05 5.62 -1.32
C LEU A 117 -31.24 5.55 -0.36
N ARG A 118 -32.33 4.88 -0.75
CA ARG A 118 -33.51 4.68 0.11
C ARG A 118 -33.15 3.83 1.33
N HIS A 119 -32.47 2.70 1.13
CA HIS A 119 -31.98 1.88 2.24
C HIS A 119 -31.01 2.62 3.16
N ALA A 120 -30.12 3.45 2.58
CA ALA A 120 -29.20 4.27 3.37
C ALA A 120 -29.95 5.29 4.24
N ASP A 121 -30.96 5.97 3.72
CA ASP A 121 -31.78 6.93 4.48
C ASP A 121 -32.59 6.24 5.59
N GLU A 122 -33.24 5.13 5.28
CA GLU A 122 -33.98 4.33 6.25
C GLU A 122 -33.06 3.82 7.39
N THR A 123 -31.90 3.27 7.06
CA THR A 123 -30.89 2.81 8.05
C THR A 123 -30.41 3.96 8.92
N SER A 124 -29.99 5.06 8.30
CA SER A 124 -29.52 6.24 9.01
C SER A 124 -30.57 6.79 9.98
N ARG A 125 -31.81 6.90 9.51
CA ARG A 125 -32.93 7.39 10.33
C ARG A 125 -33.24 6.46 11.50
N ALA A 126 -33.32 5.14 11.27
CA ALA A 126 -33.61 4.16 12.29
C ALA A 126 -32.55 4.16 13.40
N LEU A 127 -31.28 4.09 13.01
CA LEU A 127 -30.16 4.11 13.98
C LEU A 127 -30.03 5.44 14.71
N SER A 128 -30.25 6.57 14.03
CA SER A 128 -30.21 7.91 14.65
C SER A 128 -31.32 8.08 15.68
N VAL A 129 -32.53 7.60 15.40
CA VAL A 129 -33.65 7.62 16.35
C VAL A 129 -33.36 6.73 17.56
N ALA A 130 -32.77 5.54 17.36
CA ALA A 130 -32.37 4.65 18.44
C ALA A 130 -31.31 5.31 19.32
N LEU A 131 -30.26 5.90 18.69
CA LEU A 131 -29.22 6.64 19.40
C LEU A 131 -29.78 7.80 20.23
N ALA A 132 -30.73 8.58 19.66
CA ALA A 132 -31.37 9.69 20.35
C ALA A 132 -32.23 9.23 21.55
N LYS A 133 -32.78 8.02 21.48
CA LYS A 133 -33.51 7.38 22.61
C LYS A 133 -32.59 6.77 23.66
N GLY A 134 -31.28 6.87 23.47
CA GLY A 134 -30.30 6.36 24.44
C GLY A 134 -29.84 4.92 24.20
N ALA A 135 -30.14 4.33 23.03
CA ALA A 135 -29.70 2.97 22.73
C ALA A 135 -28.19 2.81 22.87
N SER A 136 -27.76 1.73 23.52
CA SER A 136 -26.37 1.35 23.70
C SER A 136 -25.73 0.86 22.39
N LEU A 137 -24.42 0.75 22.38
CA LEU A 137 -23.66 0.22 21.23
C LEU A 137 -24.14 -1.18 20.83
N ALA A 138 -24.39 -2.07 21.81
CA ALA A 138 -24.90 -3.40 21.58
C ALA A 138 -26.29 -3.42 20.95
N GLU A 139 -27.19 -2.51 21.38
CA GLU A 139 -28.56 -2.39 20.82
C GLU A 139 -28.53 -1.85 19.40
N LEU A 140 -27.69 -0.87 19.10
CA LEU A 140 -27.51 -0.37 17.74
C LEU A 140 -26.95 -1.46 16.81
N LEU A 141 -25.99 -2.25 17.27
CA LEU A 141 -25.43 -3.34 16.49
C LEU A 141 -26.44 -4.47 16.28
N ALA A 142 -27.28 -4.77 17.29
CA ALA A 142 -28.38 -5.72 17.17
C ALA A 142 -29.42 -5.26 16.11
N GLN A 143 -29.70 -3.97 16.03
CA GLN A 143 -30.57 -3.40 15.03
C GLN A 143 -29.96 -3.52 13.60
N VAL A 144 -28.65 -3.29 13.47
CA VAL A 144 -27.91 -3.52 12.20
C VAL A 144 -28.03 -4.98 11.77
N ALA A 145 -27.73 -5.93 12.65
CA ALA A 145 -27.81 -7.35 12.36
C ALA A 145 -29.24 -7.80 11.99
N ALA A 146 -30.24 -7.29 12.70
CA ALA A 146 -31.65 -7.59 12.43
C ALA A 146 -32.11 -7.04 11.07
N SER A 147 -31.71 -5.82 10.69
CA SER A 147 -32.05 -5.25 9.38
C SER A 147 -31.48 -6.03 8.20
N LEU A 148 -30.29 -6.60 8.38
CA LEU A 148 -29.61 -7.42 7.37
C LEU A 148 -30.08 -8.89 7.37
N GLY A 149 -30.73 -9.35 8.44
CA GLY A 149 -31.07 -10.76 8.63
C GLY A 149 -29.86 -11.67 8.83
N THR A 150 -28.70 -11.11 9.21
CA THR A 150 -27.43 -11.81 9.39
C THR A 150 -26.75 -11.36 10.68
N TRP A 151 -25.44 -11.34 10.73
CA TRP A 151 -24.66 -10.91 11.88
C TRP A 151 -23.92 -9.60 11.62
N ALA A 152 -23.60 -8.89 12.69
CA ALA A 152 -22.77 -7.71 12.67
C ALA A 152 -21.80 -7.73 13.85
N GLN A 153 -20.58 -7.27 13.64
CA GLN A 153 -19.51 -7.24 14.64
C GLN A 153 -18.80 -5.91 14.58
N LEU A 154 -18.56 -5.31 15.73
CA LEU A 154 -17.72 -4.13 15.86
C LEU A 154 -16.36 -4.54 16.42
N LEU A 155 -15.34 -4.29 15.64
CA LEU A 155 -13.95 -4.53 15.98
C LEU A 155 -13.27 -3.22 16.36
N ASP A 156 -12.40 -3.25 17.38
CA ASP A 156 -11.49 -2.13 17.66
C ASP A 156 -10.33 -2.07 16.63
N ARG A 157 -9.46 -1.08 16.77
CA ARG A 157 -8.28 -0.90 15.89
C ARG A 157 -7.35 -2.13 15.88
N ALA A 158 -7.35 -2.89 16.96
CA ALA A 158 -6.54 -4.10 17.11
C ALA A 158 -7.20 -5.35 16.52
N GLY A 159 -8.43 -5.22 15.98
CA GLY A 159 -9.20 -6.34 15.48
C GLY A 159 -9.88 -7.18 16.56
N ARG A 160 -9.97 -6.65 17.80
CA ARG A 160 -10.68 -7.34 18.90
C ARG A 160 -12.17 -7.00 18.84
N THR A 161 -13.00 -7.99 19.07
CA THR A 161 -14.45 -7.81 19.17
C THR A 161 -14.80 -6.96 20.38
N VAL A 162 -15.46 -5.83 20.13
CA VAL A 162 -15.98 -4.93 21.17
C VAL A 162 -17.46 -5.20 21.43
N ALA A 163 -18.19 -5.47 20.34
CA ALA A 163 -19.60 -5.87 20.40
C ALA A 163 -19.93 -6.74 19.19
N GLU A 164 -20.90 -7.63 19.35
CA GLU A 164 -21.40 -8.48 18.28
C GLU A 164 -22.91 -8.70 18.44
N ALA A 165 -23.59 -8.94 17.33
CA ALA A 165 -25.03 -9.18 17.31
C ALA A 165 -25.40 -10.08 16.12
N GLY A 166 -26.55 -10.78 16.25
CA GLY A 166 -27.01 -11.74 15.28
C GLY A 166 -26.42 -13.15 15.49
N ARG A 167 -26.77 -14.08 14.59
CA ARG A 167 -26.24 -15.46 14.64
C ARG A 167 -24.99 -15.53 13.80
N MET A 168 -23.84 -15.49 14.45
CA MET A 168 -22.54 -15.68 13.83
C MET A 168 -22.08 -17.12 14.01
N HIS A 169 -21.72 -17.80 12.92
CA HIS A 169 -20.95 -19.04 12.99
C HIS A 169 -19.51 -18.71 12.61
N PRO A 170 -18.51 -19.03 13.46
CA PRO A 170 -17.10 -18.78 13.16
C PRO A 170 -16.71 -19.52 11.86
N GLY A 171 -16.34 -18.77 10.82
CA GLY A 171 -15.92 -19.32 9.53
C GLY A 171 -16.98 -19.34 8.43
N ASP A 172 -18.21 -18.89 8.67
CA ASP A 172 -19.30 -18.94 7.69
C ASP A 172 -19.38 -17.68 6.84
N GLY A 173 -18.93 -17.82 5.61
CA GLY A 173 -19.36 -17.02 4.47
C GLY A 173 -18.64 -15.69 4.25
N PRO A 174 -18.97 -15.05 3.14
CA PRO A 174 -18.41 -13.76 2.78
C PRO A 174 -18.85 -12.66 3.75
N SER A 175 -17.96 -11.73 4.03
CA SER A 175 -18.20 -10.57 4.88
C SER A 175 -17.72 -9.30 4.18
N ALA A 176 -18.31 -8.17 4.56
CA ALA A 176 -17.88 -6.85 4.15
C ALA A 176 -17.69 -5.95 5.37
N ASP A 177 -16.88 -4.91 5.24
CA ASP A 177 -16.57 -4.05 6.37
C ASP A 177 -16.42 -2.58 5.98
N ALA A 178 -16.57 -1.70 6.97
CA ALA A 178 -16.33 -0.28 6.83
C ALA A 178 -15.68 0.29 8.10
N PRO A 179 -14.82 1.33 7.97
CA PRO A 179 -14.17 1.97 9.11
C PRO A 179 -15.19 2.74 9.96
N VAL A 180 -15.07 2.63 11.28
CA VAL A 180 -15.80 3.45 12.25
C VAL A 180 -14.87 4.57 12.71
N LEU A 181 -15.25 5.81 12.41
CA LEU A 181 -14.49 7.00 12.76
C LEU A 181 -15.01 7.64 14.06
N VAL A 182 -14.11 8.05 14.90
CA VAL A 182 -14.37 8.86 16.09
C VAL A 182 -13.57 10.16 15.96
N ASP A 183 -14.25 11.27 15.85
CA ASP A 183 -13.65 12.61 15.61
C ASP A 183 -12.67 12.63 14.41
N GLY A 184 -13.03 11.94 13.32
CA GLY A 184 -12.22 11.82 12.10
C GLY A 184 -11.07 10.83 12.16
N VAL A 185 -10.82 10.21 13.32
CA VAL A 185 -9.77 9.18 13.49
C VAL A 185 -10.39 7.80 13.44
N ALA A 186 -9.79 6.87 12.70
CA ALA A 186 -10.22 5.49 12.65
C ALA A 186 -10.13 4.86 14.04
N TRP A 187 -11.27 4.50 14.59
CA TRP A 187 -11.36 3.86 15.90
C TRP A 187 -11.43 2.33 15.79
N GLY A 188 -12.05 1.84 14.75
CA GLY A 188 -12.28 0.43 14.54
C GLY A 188 -13.01 0.17 13.23
N ARG A 189 -13.64 -0.99 13.11
CA ARG A 189 -14.35 -1.42 11.88
C ARG A 189 -15.67 -2.08 12.23
N LEU A 190 -16.72 -1.74 11.49
CA LEU A 190 -17.96 -2.50 11.45
C LEU A 190 -17.80 -3.61 10.41
N VAL A 191 -17.98 -4.85 10.80
CA VAL A 191 -17.98 -6.02 9.92
C VAL A 191 -19.38 -6.60 9.90
N ILE A 192 -19.90 -6.92 8.72
CA ILE A 192 -21.22 -7.52 8.54
C ILE A 192 -21.12 -8.80 7.72
N GLY A 193 -21.94 -9.79 8.02
CA GLY A 193 -22.13 -10.95 7.16
C GLY A 193 -22.90 -10.55 5.90
N THR A 194 -22.44 -11.04 4.74
CA THR A 194 -23.12 -10.78 3.46
C THR A 194 -23.88 -12.00 2.93
N ALA A 195 -23.70 -13.16 3.54
CA ALA A 195 -24.44 -14.37 3.18
C ALA A 195 -25.93 -14.21 3.50
N GLY A 196 -26.78 -14.23 2.45
CA GLY A 196 -28.24 -14.07 2.58
C GLY A 196 -28.73 -12.65 2.78
N ALA A 197 -27.84 -11.67 2.97
CA ALA A 197 -28.23 -10.26 3.02
C ALA A 197 -28.40 -9.68 1.61
N PRO A 198 -29.40 -8.81 1.38
CA PRO A 198 -29.50 -8.08 0.13
C PRO A 198 -28.26 -7.18 -0.07
N GLU A 199 -27.58 -7.31 -1.21
CA GLU A 199 -26.33 -6.62 -1.50
C GLU A 199 -26.43 -5.10 -1.28
N LEU A 200 -27.44 -4.46 -1.88
CA LEU A 200 -27.67 -3.01 -1.80
C LEU A 200 -27.96 -2.52 -0.37
N LEU A 201 -28.59 -3.37 0.45
CA LEU A 201 -28.83 -3.06 1.85
C LEU A 201 -27.53 -3.16 2.66
N GLY A 202 -26.71 -4.18 2.41
CA GLY A 202 -25.38 -4.31 3.02
C GLY A 202 -24.48 -3.11 2.73
N GLU A 203 -24.40 -2.67 1.48
CA GLU A 203 -23.69 -1.46 1.08
C GLU A 203 -24.23 -0.21 1.81
N ALA A 204 -25.55 -0.04 1.86
CA ALA A 204 -26.20 1.09 2.52
C ALA A 204 -25.92 1.12 4.03
N VAL A 205 -25.91 -0.05 4.68
CA VAL A 205 -25.57 -0.18 6.10
C VAL A 205 -24.13 0.20 6.34
N LEU A 206 -23.18 -0.29 5.53
CA LEU A 206 -21.77 0.04 5.66
C LEU A 206 -21.48 1.53 5.37
N ASP A 207 -22.29 2.19 4.57
CA ASP A 207 -22.17 3.62 4.30
C ASP A 207 -22.65 4.48 5.49
N ARG A 208 -23.67 4.04 6.24
CA ARG A 208 -24.34 4.88 7.25
C ARG A 208 -24.12 4.45 8.69
N ALA A 209 -24.15 3.15 8.98
CA ALA A 209 -24.06 2.66 10.36
C ALA A 209 -22.76 3.03 11.08
N PRO A 210 -21.58 3.03 10.40
CA PRO A 210 -20.32 3.40 11.06
C PRO A 210 -20.35 4.78 11.69
N THR A 211 -20.98 5.76 11.04
CA THR A 211 -21.09 7.13 11.57
C THR A 211 -21.91 7.16 12.86
N VAL A 212 -23.04 6.45 12.91
CA VAL A 212 -23.91 6.42 14.10
C VAL A 212 -23.24 5.65 15.24
N LEU A 213 -22.55 4.55 14.93
CA LEU A 213 -21.76 3.81 15.92
C LEU A 213 -20.63 4.66 16.49
N GLY A 214 -19.93 5.45 15.67
CA GLY A 214 -18.92 6.40 16.12
C GLY A 214 -19.47 7.45 17.08
N LEU A 215 -20.64 8.00 16.80
CA LEU A 215 -21.34 8.93 17.70
C LEU A 215 -21.74 8.26 19.02
N CYS A 216 -22.18 6.99 18.98
CA CYS A 216 -22.47 6.21 20.19
C CYS A 216 -21.24 6.02 21.05
N LEU A 217 -20.09 5.67 20.44
CA LEU A 217 -18.81 5.54 21.14
C LEU A 217 -18.37 6.83 21.82
N ILE A 218 -18.52 7.98 21.15
CA ILE A 218 -18.23 9.30 21.76
C ILE A 218 -19.14 9.55 22.96
N ARG A 219 -20.44 9.21 22.87
CA ARG A 219 -21.39 9.37 23.95
C ARG A 219 -21.06 8.49 25.17
N GLU A 220 -20.70 7.22 24.92
CA GLU A 220 -20.40 6.25 25.99
C GLU A 220 -19.03 6.47 26.62
N HIS A 221 -18.07 6.99 25.85
CA HIS A 221 -16.68 7.18 26.29
C HIS A 221 -16.25 8.63 26.04
N LYS A 222 -16.64 9.55 26.91
CA LYS A 222 -16.43 11.00 26.76
C LYS A 222 -14.97 11.42 26.49
N ASP A 223 -14.00 10.66 27.01
CA ASP A 223 -12.57 10.97 26.86
C ASP A 223 -11.92 10.29 25.64
N LEU A 224 -12.63 9.38 24.97
CA LEU A 224 -12.09 8.57 23.87
C LEU A 224 -11.65 9.43 22.67
N ALA A 225 -12.52 10.34 22.26
CA ALA A 225 -12.24 11.21 21.11
C ALA A 225 -11.03 12.11 21.37
N GLY A 226 -10.93 12.67 22.57
CA GLY A 226 -9.79 13.49 22.98
C GLY A 226 -8.48 12.71 23.03
N ALA A 227 -8.51 11.49 23.57
CA ALA A 227 -7.32 10.63 23.63
C ALA A 227 -6.84 10.24 22.23
N LEU A 228 -7.73 9.78 21.35
CA LEU A 228 -7.39 9.41 19.97
C LEU A 228 -6.84 10.60 19.17
N ARG A 229 -7.48 11.76 19.29
CA ARG A 229 -7.01 12.99 18.64
C ARG A 229 -5.62 13.39 19.12
N THR A 230 -5.37 13.31 20.43
CA THR A 230 -4.06 13.62 21.01
C THR A 230 -2.98 12.67 20.50
N GLN A 231 -3.27 11.37 20.41
CA GLN A 231 -2.37 10.37 19.85
C GLN A 231 -2.08 10.64 18.37
N GLN A 232 -3.12 10.94 17.59
CA GLN A 232 -2.98 11.26 16.18
C GLN A 232 -2.11 12.51 15.94
N ILE A 233 -2.38 13.60 16.65
CA ILE A 233 -1.58 14.84 16.58
C ILE A 233 -0.12 14.58 16.96
N LEU A 234 0.12 13.76 17.99
CA LEU A 234 1.48 13.39 18.39
C LEU A 234 2.21 12.64 17.28
N LEU A 235 1.58 11.65 16.66
CA LEU A 235 2.18 10.89 15.55
C LEU A 235 2.44 11.76 14.33
N GLU A 236 1.50 12.62 13.95
CA GLU A 236 1.69 13.59 12.84
C GLU A 236 2.86 14.54 13.09
N GLN A 237 2.99 14.99 14.35
CA GLN A 237 4.11 15.84 14.75
C GLN A 237 5.45 15.11 14.67
N LEU A 238 5.51 13.85 15.09
CA LEU A 238 6.72 13.04 15.03
C LEU A 238 7.13 12.75 13.57
N VAL A 239 6.18 12.41 12.71
CA VAL A 239 6.43 12.18 11.27
C VAL A 239 6.87 13.46 10.56
N GLY A 240 6.22 14.59 10.87
CA GLY A 240 6.52 15.90 10.26
C GLY A 240 7.88 16.49 10.67
N ASN A 241 8.64 15.81 11.53
CA ASN A 241 9.96 16.25 12.05
C ASN A 241 9.99 17.72 12.50
N ARG A 242 8.88 18.20 13.07
CA ARG A 242 8.81 19.57 13.55
C ARG A 242 9.61 19.69 14.85
N SER A 243 10.58 20.58 14.84
CA SER A 243 11.34 20.92 16.06
C SER A 243 10.39 21.46 17.13
N VAL A 244 10.26 20.72 18.20
CA VAL A 244 9.41 21.07 19.36
C VAL A 244 10.26 21.01 20.61
N ALA A 245 10.06 21.98 21.50
CA ALA A 245 10.74 21.95 22.77
C ALA A 245 10.46 20.63 23.52
N LYS A 246 11.49 20.03 24.09
CA LYS A 246 11.44 18.73 24.78
C LYS A 246 10.30 18.65 25.80
N GLY A 247 10.10 19.71 26.61
CA GLY A 247 9.04 19.74 27.60
C GLY A 247 7.63 19.70 27.00
N VAL A 248 7.40 20.34 25.84
CA VAL A 248 6.12 20.28 25.13
C VAL A 248 5.86 18.88 24.60
N LEU A 249 6.88 18.24 24.03
CA LEU A 249 6.76 16.86 23.54
C LEU A 249 6.48 15.88 24.68
N GLN A 250 7.17 16.03 25.81
CA GLN A 250 6.94 15.23 27.01
C GLN A 250 5.49 15.36 27.53
N ALA A 251 4.98 16.60 27.63
CA ALA A 251 3.60 16.85 28.05
C ALA A 251 2.58 16.19 27.10
N ARG A 252 2.79 16.28 25.78
CA ARG A 252 1.92 15.63 24.79
C ARG A 252 1.96 14.11 24.87
N MET A 253 3.14 13.54 25.09
CA MET A 253 3.28 12.10 25.29
C MET A 253 2.50 11.63 26.52
N GLN A 254 2.61 12.34 27.63
CA GLN A 254 1.85 12.04 28.85
C GLN A 254 0.33 12.13 28.60
N THR A 255 -0.13 13.19 27.91
CA THR A 255 -1.56 13.33 27.55
C THR A 255 -2.02 12.22 26.59
N ALA A 256 -1.14 11.71 25.72
CA ALA A 256 -1.40 10.57 24.84
C ALA A 256 -1.36 9.21 25.58
N GLY A 257 -1.09 9.19 26.88
CA GLY A 257 -1.03 7.98 27.72
C GLY A 257 0.34 7.26 27.68
N LEU A 258 1.40 7.94 27.23
CA LEU A 258 2.75 7.37 27.17
C LEU A 258 3.57 7.80 28.40
N ALA A 259 4.23 6.86 29.01
CA ALA A 259 5.19 7.13 30.06
C ALA A 259 6.47 7.75 29.50
N VAL A 260 7.04 8.72 30.19
CA VAL A 260 8.20 9.50 29.70
C VAL A 260 9.47 9.21 30.50
N ALA A 261 9.39 9.24 31.83
CA ALA A 261 10.56 9.07 32.68
C ALA A 261 11.02 7.60 32.70
N GLY A 262 12.32 7.36 32.52
CA GLY A 262 12.90 6.03 32.64
C GLY A 262 12.44 5.01 31.57
N HIS A 263 11.94 5.49 30.42
CA HIS A 263 11.46 4.63 29.33
C HIS A 263 12.39 4.70 28.10
N GLU A 264 12.32 3.66 27.29
CA GLU A 264 12.89 3.59 25.96
C GLU A 264 11.78 3.40 24.92
N TYR A 265 12.06 3.79 23.67
CA TYR A 265 11.07 3.89 22.60
C TYR A 265 11.60 3.29 21.31
N VAL A 266 10.67 2.73 20.51
CA VAL A 266 10.92 2.29 19.14
C VAL A 266 9.78 2.75 18.24
N CYS A 267 10.14 3.32 17.09
CA CYS A 267 9.19 3.71 16.06
C CYS A 267 8.95 2.56 15.08
N ILE A 268 7.72 2.44 14.57
CA ILE A 268 7.35 1.49 13.52
C ILE A 268 6.64 2.28 12.42
N ALA A 269 6.91 1.94 11.16
CA ALA A 269 6.16 2.40 10.00
C ALA A 269 5.74 1.19 9.16
N VAL A 270 4.45 1.15 8.73
CA VAL A 270 3.86 0.05 7.98
C VAL A 270 3.16 0.58 6.74
N ASP A 271 3.34 -0.09 5.61
CA ASP A 271 2.57 0.13 4.39
C ASP A 271 1.21 -0.58 4.49
N THR A 272 0.14 0.19 4.73
CA THR A 272 -1.21 -0.32 4.90
C THR A 272 -1.82 -0.93 3.63
N HIS A 273 -1.32 -0.55 2.45
CA HIS A 273 -1.79 -1.10 1.17
C HIS A 273 -1.29 -2.54 0.95
N ARG A 274 -0.17 -2.91 1.57
CA ARG A 274 0.46 -4.22 1.39
C ARG A 274 0.23 -5.19 2.54
N VAL A 275 -0.16 -4.69 3.70
CA VAL A 275 -0.31 -5.50 4.92
C VAL A 275 -1.78 -5.53 5.33
N ARG A 276 -2.42 -6.69 5.16
CA ARG A 276 -3.76 -6.91 5.70
C ARG A 276 -3.69 -6.91 7.24
N SER A 277 -4.64 -6.24 7.88
CA SER A 277 -4.71 -6.13 9.34
C SER A 277 -3.43 -5.51 9.97
N ALA A 278 -2.82 -4.53 9.30
CA ALA A 278 -1.63 -3.83 9.79
C ALA A 278 -1.80 -3.31 11.23
N GLU A 279 -2.98 -2.79 11.55
CA GLU A 279 -3.31 -2.28 12.90
C GLU A 279 -3.30 -3.40 13.95
N GLY A 280 -3.91 -4.56 13.64
CA GLY A 280 -3.90 -5.71 14.56
C GLY A 280 -2.51 -6.27 14.80
N MET A 281 -1.66 -6.30 13.76
CA MET A 281 -0.26 -6.70 13.88
C MET A 281 0.52 -5.74 14.80
N VAL A 282 0.38 -4.44 14.58
CA VAL A 282 1.07 -3.41 15.38
C VAL A 282 0.59 -3.43 16.82
N ASP A 283 -0.72 -3.55 17.06
CA ASP A 283 -1.25 -3.66 18.41
C ASP A 283 -0.75 -4.92 19.14
N ALA A 284 -0.66 -6.05 18.45
CA ALA A 284 -0.08 -7.27 19.02
C ALA A 284 1.40 -7.10 19.38
N ALA A 285 2.18 -6.45 18.52
CA ALA A 285 3.58 -6.13 18.78
C ALA A 285 3.73 -5.17 19.98
N ILE A 286 2.88 -4.14 20.07
CA ILE A 286 2.86 -3.22 21.22
C ILE A 286 2.59 -3.98 22.52
N ARG A 287 1.55 -4.82 22.55
CA ARG A 287 1.21 -5.60 23.77
C ARG A 287 2.30 -6.58 24.18
N GLN A 288 2.97 -7.19 23.22
CA GLN A 288 4.05 -8.14 23.49
C GLN A 288 5.31 -7.46 24.01
N CYS A 289 5.60 -6.24 23.55
CA CYS A 289 6.85 -5.55 23.84
C CYS A 289 6.73 -4.46 24.92
N GLY A 290 5.49 -4.00 25.25
CA GLY A 290 5.27 -2.96 26.24
C GLY A 290 3.95 -2.22 26.08
N HIS A 291 4.01 -0.90 25.99
CA HIS A 291 2.89 -0.01 25.71
C HIS A 291 3.16 0.80 24.45
N GLY A 292 2.12 1.43 23.89
CA GLY A 292 2.34 2.27 22.72
C GLY A 292 1.07 2.89 22.16
N ILE A 293 1.27 3.69 21.14
CA ILE A 293 0.22 4.30 20.34
C ILE A 293 0.48 4.02 18.85
N PHE A 294 -0.56 4.01 18.06
CA PHE A 294 -0.46 3.90 16.63
C PHE A 294 -1.57 4.67 15.91
N GLY A 295 -1.34 5.04 14.66
CA GLY A 295 -2.29 5.76 13.84
C GLY A 295 -1.82 5.91 12.41
N VAL A 296 -2.71 6.28 11.51
CA VAL A 296 -2.38 6.49 10.10
C VAL A 296 -1.94 7.94 9.89
N VAL A 297 -0.72 8.13 9.35
CA VAL A 297 -0.18 9.42 9.01
C VAL A 297 0.30 9.39 7.56
N ALA A 298 -0.19 10.30 6.73
CA ALA A 298 0.15 10.38 5.31
C ALA A 298 0.03 9.04 4.56
N GLY A 299 -1.04 8.27 4.82
CA GLY A 299 -1.33 7.01 4.16
C GLY A 299 -0.56 5.80 4.67
N ARG A 300 0.26 5.94 5.72
CA ARG A 300 1.00 4.84 6.37
C ARG A 300 0.64 4.71 7.83
N LEU A 301 0.62 3.48 8.33
CA LEU A 301 0.45 3.24 9.76
C LEU A 301 1.78 3.49 10.48
N CYS A 302 1.77 4.43 11.41
CA CYS A 302 2.90 4.73 12.27
C CYS A 302 2.60 4.33 13.71
N ALA A 303 3.60 3.83 14.43
CA ALA A 303 3.47 3.48 15.83
C ALA A 303 4.70 3.90 16.64
N LEU A 304 4.46 4.13 17.92
CA LEU A 304 5.48 4.36 18.92
C LEU A 304 5.28 3.35 20.05
N VAL A 305 6.25 2.43 20.18
CA VAL A 305 6.29 1.42 21.24
C VAL A 305 7.20 1.91 22.35
N THR A 306 6.82 1.72 23.60
CA THR A 306 7.59 2.12 24.79
C THR A 306 7.56 1.05 25.86
N ARG A 307 8.67 0.91 26.59
CA ARG A 307 8.75 0.13 27.83
C ARG A 307 9.70 0.78 28.83
N PRO A 308 9.60 0.43 30.13
CA PRO A 308 10.60 0.82 31.12
C PRO A 308 12.01 0.35 30.69
N ARG A 309 13.02 1.17 30.96
CA ARG A 309 14.42 0.77 30.76
C ARG A 309 14.80 -0.29 31.79
N ASP A 310 15.29 -1.41 31.30
CA ASP A 310 15.86 -2.45 32.11
C ASP A 310 17.23 -2.81 31.52
N GLU A 311 18.29 -2.72 32.31
CA GLU A 311 19.66 -3.03 31.88
C GLU A 311 19.86 -4.51 31.54
N SER A 312 18.99 -5.37 32.05
CA SER A 312 19.03 -6.82 31.80
C SER A 312 18.20 -7.27 30.60
N SER A 313 17.37 -6.38 30.03
CA SER A 313 16.45 -6.74 28.96
C SER A 313 17.11 -6.69 27.58
N ARG A 314 16.60 -7.55 26.67
CA ARG A 314 16.97 -7.54 25.24
C ARG A 314 16.66 -6.19 24.60
N ASN A 315 17.32 -5.90 23.48
CA ASN A 315 17.09 -4.69 22.70
C ASN A 315 15.63 -4.59 22.26
N LEU A 316 14.91 -3.53 22.68
CA LEU A 316 13.50 -3.32 22.34
C LEU A 316 13.23 -3.37 20.83
N ALA A 317 14.14 -2.84 20.00
CA ALA A 317 14.00 -2.88 18.55
C ALA A 317 14.02 -4.31 17.98
N GLU A 318 14.83 -5.18 18.57
CA GLU A 318 14.88 -6.60 18.19
C GLU A 318 13.64 -7.36 18.64
N ASP A 319 13.09 -7.03 19.82
CA ASP A 319 11.86 -7.64 20.29
C ASP A 319 10.67 -7.23 19.43
N VAL A 320 10.55 -5.93 19.10
CA VAL A 320 9.54 -5.41 18.17
C VAL A 320 9.68 -6.04 16.80
N ARG A 321 10.90 -6.09 16.25
CA ARG A 321 11.16 -6.72 14.94
C ARG A 321 10.67 -8.16 14.93
N ARG A 322 11.01 -8.93 15.94
CA ARG A 322 10.63 -10.35 16.07
C ARG A 322 9.12 -10.55 16.18
N ALA A 323 8.45 -9.66 16.92
CA ALA A 323 7.00 -9.66 17.05
C ALA A 323 6.32 -9.41 15.71
N VAL A 324 6.83 -8.46 14.93
CA VAL A 324 6.31 -8.11 13.60
C VAL A 324 6.65 -9.18 12.56
N ASP A 325 7.88 -9.69 12.52
CA ASP A 325 8.31 -10.75 11.58
C ASP A 325 7.40 -11.98 11.64
N GLY A 326 6.99 -12.35 12.86
CA GLY A 326 6.08 -13.48 13.06
C GLY A 326 4.74 -13.32 12.32
N ALA A 327 4.25 -12.10 12.20
CA ALA A 327 3.01 -11.76 11.51
C ALA A 327 3.18 -11.58 9.99
N MET A 328 4.42 -11.35 9.52
CA MET A 328 4.75 -11.09 8.11
C MET A 328 5.10 -12.33 7.31
N ARG A 329 4.89 -13.53 7.84
CA ARG A 329 5.19 -14.80 7.15
C ARG A 329 4.46 -14.89 5.81
N GLY A 330 5.23 -15.02 4.72
CA GLY A 330 4.72 -15.11 3.35
C GLY A 330 4.76 -13.81 2.55
N GLN A 331 5.03 -12.67 3.16
CA GLN A 331 5.34 -11.43 2.45
C GLN A 331 6.79 -11.46 1.93
N ARG A 332 7.00 -10.95 0.71
CA ARG A 332 8.30 -10.96 0.04
C ARG A 332 8.85 -9.57 -0.29
N GLN A 333 8.18 -8.51 0.16
CA GLN A 333 8.58 -7.13 -0.13
C GLN A 333 8.60 -6.32 1.15
N ALA A 334 9.43 -5.28 1.19
CA ALA A 334 9.49 -4.36 2.31
C ALA A 334 8.15 -3.70 2.59
N CYS A 335 7.54 -4.08 3.70
CA CYS A 335 6.22 -3.60 4.13
C CYS A 335 6.26 -2.92 5.50
N VAL A 336 7.31 -3.20 6.29
CA VAL A 336 7.44 -2.68 7.66
C VAL A 336 8.87 -2.18 7.88
N ALA A 337 9.00 -1.00 8.47
CA ALA A 337 10.27 -0.51 8.99
C ALA A 337 10.24 -0.40 10.51
N VAL A 338 11.31 -0.87 11.17
CA VAL A 338 11.48 -0.81 12.62
C VAL A 338 12.66 0.12 12.94
N GLY A 339 12.39 1.12 13.78
CA GLY A 339 13.35 2.12 14.21
C GLY A 339 14.40 1.60 15.17
N ARG A 340 15.41 2.43 15.43
CA ARG A 340 16.38 2.21 16.54
C ARG A 340 15.73 2.48 17.89
N VAL A 341 16.34 1.95 18.95
CA VAL A 341 15.95 2.32 20.31
C VAL A 341 16.31 3.79 20.58
N VAL A 342 15.35 4.55 21.06
CA VAL A 342 15.47 5.94 21.46
C VAL A 342 15.31 6.05 22.96
N ARG A 343 16.18 6.79 23.62
CA ARG A 343 16.17 6.99 25.08
C ARG A 343 15.92 8.43 25.47
N ASP A 344 16.13 9.37 24.58
CA ASP A 344 15.76 10.78 24.79
C ASP A 344 14.55 11.13 23.91
N VAL A 345 13.52 11.65 24.52
CA VAL A 345 12.28 12.09 23.86
C VAL A 345 12.58 13.11 22.75
N ALA A 346 13.60 13.94 22.91
CA ALA A 346 14.01 14.93 21.91
C ALA A 346 14.43 14.28 20.56
N ASP A 347 14.88 13.02 20.57
CA ASP A 347 15.30 12.30 19.37
C ASP A 347 14.14 11.61 18.64
N LEU A 348 12.95 11.54 19.25
CA LEU A 348 11.79 10.83 18.68
C LEU A 348 11.35 11.35 17.30
N PRO A 349 11.27 12.69 17.03
CA PRO A 349 10.88 13.18 15.73
C PRO A 349 11.83 12.70 14.62
N ARG A 350 13.14 12.76 14.90
CA ARG A 350 14.16 12.25 13.99
C ARG A 350 14.05 10.74 13.79
N ALA A 351 13.87 9.98 14.87
CA ALA A 351 13.76 8.54 14.80
C ALA A 351 12.51 8.10 14.02
N MET A 352 11.38 8.78 14.16
CA MET A 352 10.17 8.52 13.40
C MET A 352 10.36 8.84 11.91
N THR A 353 10.94 10.01 11.60
CA THR A 353 11.27 10.40 10.22
C THR A 353 12.24 9.41 9.57
N ASP A 354 13.26 8.98 10.31
CA ASP A 354 14.22 7.96 9.88
C ASP A 354 13.54 6.63 9.57
N THR A 355 12.61 6.21 10.42
CA THR A 355 11.85 4.96 10.24
C THR A 355 10.92 5.04 9.04
N TYR A 356 10.20 6.15 8.90
CA TYR A 356 9.30 6.40 7.77
C TYR A 356 10.06 6.43 6.44
N GLY A 357 11.19 7.14 6.39
CA GLY A 357 12.06 7.21 5.21
C GLY A 357 12.72 5.88 4.86
N THR A 358 13.05 5.06 5.86
CA THR A 358 13.60 3.70 5.65
C THR A 358 12.60 2.80 4.93
N LEU A 359 11.32 2.87 5.28
CA LEU A 359 10.28 2.12 4.58
C LEU A 359 10.17 2.52 3.11
N SER A 360 10.14 3.83 2.81
CA SER A 360 10.13 4.33 1.43
C SER A 360 11.33 3.82 0.65
N LEU A 361 12.53 3.98 1.21
CA LEU A 361 13.77 3.59 0.55
C LEU A 361 13.86 2.07 0.32
N GLY A 362 13.37 1.26 1.26
CA GLY A 362 13.31 -0.20 1.10
C GLY A 362 12.36 -0.63 -0.03
N GLN A 363 11.27 0.13 -0.23
CA GLN A 363 10.34 -0.07 -1.34
C GLN A 363 10.96 0.35 -2.67
N ASP A 364 11.61 1.50 -2.72
CA ASP A 364 12.29 2.01 -3.92
C ASP A 364 13.44 1.09 -4.37
N LEU A 365 14.12 0.48 -3.41
CA LEU A 365 15.19 -0.50 -3.66
C LEU A 365 14.67 -1.94 -3.89
N HIS A 366 13.36 -2.15 -3.91
CA HIS A 366 12.72 -3.46 -4.12
C HIS A 366 13.28 -4.57 -3.20
N LEU A 367 13.53 -4.24 -1.93
CA LEU A 367 14.06 -5.21 -0.98
C LEU A 367 13.07 -6.36 -0.75
N PHE A 368 13.58 -7.58 -0.74
CA PHE A 368 12.78 -8.80 -0.57
C PHE A 368 12.49 -9.14 0.90
N GLU A 369 13.02 -8.38 1.84
CA GLU A 369 12.77 -8.56 3.27
C GLU A 369 11.52 -7.79 3.69
N PRO A 370 10.50 -8.45 4.27
CA PRO A 370 9.24 -7.78 4.65
C PRO A 370 9.41 -6.77 5.80
N VAL A 371 10.38 -6.99 6.69
CA VAL A 371 10.68 -6.13 7.84
C VAL A 371 12.13 -5.64 7.77
N ILE A 372 12.30 -4.32 7.74
CA ILE A 372 13.61 -3.67 7.57
C ILE A 372 13.93 -2.88 8.85
N GLY A 373 15.15 -3.04 9.35
CA GLY A 373 15.71 -2.17 10.41
C GLY A 373 16.27 -0.88 9.85
N VAL A 374 16.07 0.23 10.55
CA VAL A 374 16.68 1.54 10.17
C VAL A 374 18.20 1.46 10.04
N GLN A 375 18.85 0.59 10.81
CA GLN A 375 20.31 0.41 10.79
C GLN A 375 20.79 -0.29 9.51
N GLU A 376 19.98 -1.15 8.89
CA GLU A 376 20.33 -1.92 7.70
C GLU A 376 20.47 -1.02 6.46
N LEU A 377 19.75 0.09 6.41
CA LEU A 377 19.80 1.07 5.32
C LEU A 377 20.50 2.38 5.71
N SER A 378 21.39 2.36 6.71
CA SER A 378 22.03 3.57 7.20
C SER A 378 22.85 4.28 6.13
N LEU A 379 23.61 3.54 5.32
CA LEU A 379 24.41 4.08 4.22
C LEU A 379 23.51 4.63 3.11
N GLN A 380 22.51 3.86 2.68
CA GLN A 380 21.58 4.27 1.64
C GLN A 380 20.81 5.54 2.03
N ARG A 381 20.40 5.64 3.29
CA ARG A 381 19.75 6.84 3.82
C ARG A 381 20.69 8.05 3.84
N LEU A 382 21.93 7.85 4.22
CA LEU A 382 22.95 8.90 4.17
C LEU A 382 23.13 9.39 2.73
N LEU A 383 23.32 8.49 1.78
CA LEU A 383 23.49 8.79 0.37
C LEU A 383 22.27 9.49 -0.23
N ASN A 384 21.06 9.04 0.10
CA ASN A 384 19.82 9.69 -0.34
C ASN A 384 19.68 11.12 0.20
N GLY A 385 20.28 11.43 1.35
CA GLY A 385 20.29 12.74 1.96
C GLY A 385 21.22 13.77 1.29
N PHE A 386 22.16 13.34 0.42
CA PHE A 386 23.04 14.27 -0.30
C PHE A 386 22.32 15.13 -1.34
N GLY A 387 21.15 14.73 -1.81
CA GLY A 387 20.28 15.54 -2.69
C GLY A 387 20.79 15.77 -4.12
N ASP A 388 22.10 15.76 -4.34
CA ASP A 388 22.70 15.95 -5.65
C ASP A 388 23.01 14.60 -6.31
N ARG A 389 22.07 14.17 -7.14
CA ARG A 389 22.18 12.90 -7.88
C ARG A 389 23.31 12.90 -8.91
N GLU A 390 23.74 14.09 -9.40
CA GLU A 390 24.79 14.18 -10.39
C GLU A 390 26.16 13.88 -9.77
N VAL A 391 26.41 14.41 -8.58
CA VAL A 391 27.63 14.08 -7.80
C VAL A 391 27.68 12.56 -7.51
N LEU A 392 26.54 11.96 -7.18
CA LEU A 392 26.48 10.53 -6.94
C LEU A 392 26.73 9.70 -8.22
N ARG A 393 26.24 10.15 -9.39
CA ARG A 393 26.53 9.50 -10.68
C ARG A 393 28.00 9.60 -11.03
N GLN A 394 28.55 10.80 -10.92
CA GLN A 394 29.99 11.00 -11.19
C GLN A 394 30.85 10.12 -10.30
N PHE A 395 30.51 9.99 -9.02
CA PHE A 395 31.24 9.08 -8.13
C PHE A 395 31.13 7.60 -8.57
N VAL A 396 29.97 7.16 -9.07
CA VAL A 396 29.81 5.81 -9.65
C VAL A 396 30.69 5.64 -10.87
N ASP A 397 30.68 6.62 -11.79
CA ASP A 397 31.47 6.58 -13.02
C ASP A 397 32.96 6.56 -12.71
N ASP A 398 33.45 7.34 -11.76
CA ASP A 398 34.84 7.39 -11.34
C ASP A 398 35.32 6.07 -10.73
N GLN A 399 34.47 5.35 -10.00
CA GLN A 399 34.85 4.15 -9.27
C GLN A 399 34.63 2.83 -10.03
N ILE A 400 33.49 2.74 -10.73
CA ILE A 400 33.06 1.47 -11.36
C ILE A 400 32.57 1.66 -12.82
N GLY A 401 32.67 2.85 -13.41
CA GLY A 401 32.21 3.15 -14.78
C GLY A 401 32.82 2.20 -15.81
N VAL A 402 34.14 1.96 -15.71
CA VAL A 402 34.87 1.02 -16.59
C VAL A 402 34.36 -0.42 -16.50
N LEU A 403 33.81 -0.83 -15.33
CA LEU A 403 33.21 -2.15 -15.16
C LEU A 403 31.81 -2.21 -15.76
N LEU A 404 31.03 -1.15 -15.65
CA LEU A 404 29.69 -1.02 -16.24
C LEU A 404 29.77 -1.07 -17.77
N GLU A 405 30.73 -0.35 -18.35
CA GLU A 405 31.02 -0.39 -19.79
C GLU A 405 31.44 -1.78 -20.24
N ALA A 406 32.37 -2.42 -19.50
CA ALA A 406 32.88 -3.76 -19.83
C ALA A 406 31.78 -4.85 -19.73
N ASP A 407 30.81 -4.69 -18.86
CA ASP A 407 29.67 -5.61 -18.75
C ASP A 407 28.63 -5.36 -19.85
N SER A 408 28.43 -4.11 -20.29
CA SER A 408 27.55 -3.76 -21.41
C SER A 408 28.06 -4.31 -22.73
N ASP A 409 29.37 -4.21 -22.99
CA ASP A 409 29.99 -4.62 -24.28
C ASP A 409 30.11 -6.13 -24.46
N LYS A 410 30.42 -6.87 -23.39
CA LYS A 410 30.82 -8.29 -23.49
C LYS A 410 30.09 -9.25 -22.54
N GLY A 411 29.06 -8.79 -21.81
CA GLY A 411 28.31 -9.65 -20.88
C GLY A 411 29.19 -10.30 -19.81
N GLY A 412 30.20 -9.58 -19.31
CA GLY A 412 31.25 -10.15 -18.44
C GLY A 412 30.82 -10.48 -17.01
N HIS A 413 29.65 -9.99 -16.59
CA HIS A 413 29.11 -10.14 -15.22
C HIS A 413 30.11 -9.73 -14.12
N LEU A 414 30.95 -8.69 -14.38
CA LEU A 414 31.98 -8.24 -13.45
C LEU A 414 31.36 -7.55 -12.24
N ILE A 415 30.35 -6.69 -12.46
CA ILE A 415 29.61 -6.04 -11.40
C ILE A 415 28.96 -7.08 -10.47
N HIS A 416 28.24 -8.04 -11.03
CA HIS A 416 27.62 -9.11 -10.24
C HIS A 416 28.66 -9.96 -9.49
N THR A 417 29.81 -10.23 -10.10
CA THR A 417 30.91 -10.97 -9.44
C THR A 417 31.43 -10.20 -8.22
N LEU A 418 31.60 -8.89 -8.36
CA LEU A 418 32.06 -7.99 -7.30
C LEU A 418 31.05 -7.89 -6.15
N GLU A 419 29.77 -7.74 -6.48
CA GLU A 419 28.68 -7.74 -5.49
C GLU A 419 28.65 -9.01 -4.65
N VAL A 420 28.76 -10.18 -5.31
CA VAL A 420 28.78 -11.46 -4.60
C VAL A 420 30.02 -11.59 -3.75
N LEU A 421 31.19 -11.16 -4.22
CA LEU A 421 32.43 -11.17 -3.40
C LEU A 421 32.26 -10.32 -2.13
N ILE A 422 31.73 -9.10 -2.26
CA ILE A 422 31.48 -8.20 -1.13
C ILE A 422 30.45 -8.83 -0.17
N SER A 423 29.37 -9.40 -0.68
CA SER A 423 28.35 -10.08 0.15
C SER A 423 28.87 -11.31 0.91
N CYS A 424 29.97 -11.89 0.44
CA CYS A 424 30.70 -12.98 1.08
C CYS A 424 31.87 -12.50 1.97
N ASN A 425 31.89 -11.21 2.35
CA ASN A 425 32.98 -10.61 3.13
C ASN A 425 34.39 -10.87 2.55
N GLY A 426 34.53 -10.84 1.22
CA GLY A 426 35.80 -11.11 0.51
C GLY A 426 36.16 -12.58 0.39
N SER A 427 35.34 -13.50 0.87
CA SER A 427 35.61 -14.95 0.78
C SER A 427 35.46 -15.44 -0.67
N LYS A 428 36.62 -15.60 -1.35
CA LYS A 428 36.68 -16.08 -2.74
C LYS A 428 36.08 -17.50 -2.88
N ALA A 429 36.20 -18.34 -1.87
CA ALA A 429 35.69 -19.72 -1.87
C ALA A 429 34.15 -19.71 -1.84
N GLU A 430 33.54 -18.90 -0.98
CA GLU A 430 32.08 -18.78 -0.87
C GLU A 430 31.50 -18.05 -2.09
N ALA A 431 32.18 -17.01 -2.58
CA ALA A 431 31.80 -16.30 -3.79
C ALA A 431 31.77 -17.23 -5.03
N ALA A 432 32.79 -18.09 -5.20
CA ALA A 432 32.81 -19.06 -6.30
C ALA A 432 31.60 -20.02 -6.24
N LYS A 433 31.27 -20.49 -5.03
CA LYS A 433 30.11 -21.35 -4.80
C LYS A 433 28.78 -20.67 -5.11
N ARG A 434 28.57 -19.43 -4.63
CA ARG A 434 27.34 -18.66 -4.92
C ARG A 434 27.16 -18.30 -6.39
N LEU A 435 28.27 -18.02 -7.08
CA LEU A 435 28.27 -17.73 -8.52
C LEU A 435 28.21 -18.98 -9.40
N HIS A 436 28.24 -20.18 -8.82
CA HIS A 436 28.34 -21.45 -9.54
C HIS A 436 29.56 -21.49 -10.49
N LEU A 437 30.69 -20.86 -10.10
CA LEU A 437 31.89 -20.78 -10.90
C LEU A 437 33.00 -21.72 -10.34
N ARG A 438 33.86 -22.20 -11.26
CA ARG A 438 35.11 -22.82 -10.86
C ARG A 438 36.04 -21.73 -10.29
N ARG A 439 36.90 -22.09 -9.31
CA ARG A 439 37.83 -21.14 -8.68
C ARG A 439 38.65 -20.36 -9.72
N GLN A 440 39.23 -21.03 -10.72
CA GLN A 440 40.03 -20.40 -11.76
C GLN A 440 39.21 -19.31 -12.54
N SER A 441 37.93 -19.59 -12.86
CA SER A 441 37.09 -18.62 -13.55
C SER A 441 36.76 -17.40 -12.68
N LEU A 442 36.59 -17.60 -11.35
CA LEU A 442 36.42 -16.49 -10.43
C LEU A 442 37.70 -15.64 -10.35
N TYR A 443 38.89 -16.29 -10.15
CA TYR A 443 40.16 -15.56 -10.10
C TYR A 443 40.39 -14.74 -11.36
N TYR A 444 40.14 -15.30 -12.53
CA TYR A 444 40.24 -14.58 -13.80
C TYR A 444 39.34 -13.31 -13.84
N ARG A 445 38.09 -13.42 -13.34
CA ARG A 445 37.22 -12.27 -13.26
C ARG A 445 37.71 -11.23 -12.28
N LEU A 446 38.18 -11.63 -11.12
CA LEU A 446 38.75 -10.73 -10.10
C LEU A 446 39.98 -9.99 -10.60
N GLU A 447 40.94 -10.69 -11.22
CA GLU A 447 42.13 -10.08 -11.86
C GLU A 447 41.71 -9.09 -12.97
N ARG A 448 40.65 -9.40 -13.72
CA ARG A 448 40.13 -8.48 -14.73
C ARG A 448 39.51 -7.23 -14.10
N ILE A 449 38.78 -7.36 -12.98
CA ILE A 449 38.26 -6.24 -12.21
C ILE A 449 39.40 -5.37 -11.71
N GLU A 450 40.37 -5.94 -11.02
CA GLU A 450 41.55 -5.24 -10.50
C GLU A 450 42.32 -4.50 -11.60
N ARG A 451 42.52 -5.13 -12.75
CA ARG A 451 43.17 -4.50 -13.90
C ARG A 451 42.40 -3.33 -14.48
N LEU A 452 41.08 -3.41 -14.56
CA LEU A 452 40.21 -2.35 -15.12
C LEU A 452 40.09 -1.17 -14.16
N THR A 453 39.94 -1.43 -12.88
CA THR A 453 39.75 -0.38 -11.87
C THR A 453 41.10 0.15 -11.32
N GLY A 454 42.19 -0.59 -11.48
CA GLY A 454 43.45 -0.27 -10.82
C GLY A 454 43.45 -0.53 -9.30
N ALA A 455 42.38 -1.10 -8.77
CA ALA A 455 42.18 -1.32 -7.34
C ALA A 455 42.63 -2.71 -6.92
N ASP A 456 43.26 -2.84 -5.78
CA ASP A 456 43.49 -4.12 -5.10
C ASP A 456 42.23 -4.46 -4.28
N LEU A 457 41.54 -5.53 -4.65
CA LEU A 457 40.34 -5.99 -3.95
C LEU A 457 40.61 -6.60 -2.57
N GLY A 458 41.88 -6.85 -2.25
CA GLY A 458 42.32 -7.23 -0.92
C GLY A 458 42.56 -6.06 0.03
N ASP A 459 42.68 -4.84 -0.49
CA ASP A 459 42.89 -3.63 0.31
C ASP A 459 41.53 -2.99 0.67
N PRO A 460 41.20 -2.89 1.96
CA PRO A 460 39.96 -2.23 2.40
C PRO A 460 39.82 -0.76 1.93
N GLN A 461 40.94 -0.06 1.75
CA GLN A 461 40.90 1.34 1.28
C GLN A 461 40.42 1.45 -0.18
N HIS A 462 40.74 0.48 -1.02
CA HIS A 462 40.25 0.41 -2.38
C HIS A 462 38.82 -0.20 -2.46
N LEU A 463 38.54 -1.19 -1.62
CA LEU A 463 37.26 -1.91 -1.67
C LEU A 463 36.10 -1.06 -1.14
N LEU A 464 36.31 -0.17 -0.16
CA LEU A 464 35.27 0.65 0.44
C LEU A 464 34.63 1.63 -0.57
N PRO A 465 35.37 2.45 -1.33
CA PRO A 465 34.80 3.32 -2.35
C PRO A 465 34.00 2.55 -3.41
N ILE A 466 34.50 1.41 -3.85
CA ILE A 466 33.82 0.53 -4.80
C ILE A 466 32.50 0.01 -4.20
N THR A 467 32.49 -0.40 -2.94
CA THR A 467 31.29 -0.85 -2.24
C THR A 467 30.23 0.24 -2.15
N VAL A 468 30.64 1.49 -1.86
CA VAL A 468 29.76 2.65 -1.86
C VAL A 468 29.23 2.92 -3.26
N ALA A 469 30.07 2.90 -4.30
CA ALA A 469 29.67 3.12 -5.68
C ALA A 469 28.64 2.09 -6.17
N LEU A 470 28.82 0.81 -5.83
CA LEU A 470 27.82 -0.25 -6.12
C LEU A 470 26.50 0.03 -5.42
N THR A 471 26.53 0.50 -4.18
CA THR A 471 25.33 0.85 -3.43
C THR A 471 24.61 2.03 -4.10
N VAL A 472 25.35 3.08 -4.48
CA VAL A 472 24.79 4.24 -5.21
C VAL A 472 24.23 3.81 -6.56
N HIS A 473 24.96 2.98 -7.30
CA HIS A 473 24.52 2.49 -8.61
C HIS A 473 23.15 1.79 -8.50
N LYS A 474 22.95 0.91 -7.52
CA LYS A 474 21.65 0.26 -7.24
C LYS A 474 20.56 1.27 -6.90
N MET A 475 20.89 2.34 -6.18
CA MET A 475 19.91 3.38 -5.80
C MET A 475 19.51 4.27 -7.00
N LEU A 476 20.38 4.43 -7.99
CA LEU A 476 20.14 5.30 -9.15
C LEU A 476 19.57 4.55 -10.36
N SER A 477 19.76 3.23 -10.43
CA SER A 477 19.23 2.39 -11.51
C SER A 477 17.74 2.18 -11.30
N PRO A 478 16.87 2.52 -12.26
CA PRO A 478 15.47 2.13 -12.22
C PRO A 478 15.37 0.59 -12.26
N ALA A 479 14.49 0.02 -11.45
CA ALA A 479 14.22 -1.42 -11.43
C ALA A 479 13.40 -1.85 -12.66
#